data_421e6693a93c6723b31cbeb9e6609fb6
#
_entry.id   421e6693a93c6723b31cbeb9e6609fb6
#
_cell.length_a   1.000
_cell.length_b   1.000
_cell.length_c   1.000
_cell.angle_alpha   90.00
_cell.angle_beta   90.00
_cell.angle_gamma   90.00
#
_symmetry.space_group_name_H-M   'P 1'
#
loop_
_entity.id
_entity.type
_entity.pdbx_description
1 polymer ?
#
loop_
_entity_poly.entity_id
_entity_poly.type
_entity_poly.pdbx_seq_one_letter_code
_entity_poly.pdbx_strand_id
1 'polypeptide(L)'
;MLTFAEFLGNAASKREFVNVLFEERVFELIGTLQKLSLPLEQAGVPHELVGGLAVFLHVENADSTHSSLTRDIDIMIRRDDLPRVVSIAEQLGFRYRHSAGLDMLLYGESNSARNAVHLLFAGERVKQTQLEAHPAIRPVRAGLHGQDFLVVPVADLVLMKLSSYRDKDRVHIRGMDAAGLITQAVEQALNEELRFRLGHIRETE
;
A
#
# COMPACT_ATOMS: atom_id res chain seq x y z
N MET A 1 12.91 -41.73 -7.32
CA MET A 1 12.72 -40.77 -8.42
C MET A 1 11.25 -40.33 -8.36
N LEU A 2 10.95 -39.06 -8.09
CA LEU A 2 9.56 -38.58 -8.05
C LEU A 2 8.92 -38.76 -9.44
N THR A 3 7.73 -39.33 -9.49
CA THR A 3 6.94 -39.41 -10.73
C THR A 3 6.35 -38.03 -11.07
N PHE A 4 6.03 -37.82 -12.37
CA PHE A 4 5.40 -36.56 -12.81
C PHE A 4 4.06 -36.31 -12.11
N ALA A 5 3.29 -37.34 -11.78
CA ALA A 5 2.05 -37.23 -11.01
C ALA A 5 2.28 -36.78 -9.57
N GLU A 6 3.33 -37.27 -8.89
CA GLU A 6 3.73 -36.84 -7.57
C GLU A 6 4.26 -35.40 -7.56
N PHE A 7 4.97 -35.00 -8.65
CA PHE A 7 5.39 -33.59 -8.83
C PHE A 7 4.18 -32.66 -8.98
N LEU A 8 3.19 -33.03 -9.78
CA LEU A 8 1.96 -32.23 -9.96
C LEU A 8 1.12 -32.16 -8.68
N GLY A 9 0.98 -33.27 -7.93
CA GLY A 9 0.29 -33.28 -6.64
C GLY A 9 0.96 -32.36 -5.62
N ASN A 10 2.28 -32.39 -5.54
CA ASN A 10 3.06 -31.49 -4.68
C ASN A 10 2.99 -30.02 -5.14
N ALA A 11 2.90 -29.76 -6.44
CA ALA A 11 2.73 -28.41 -6.97
C ALA A 11 1.34 -27.83 -6.69
N ALA A 12 0.29 -28.65 -6.80
CA ALA A 12 -1.08 -28.27 -6.47
C ALA A 12 -1.22 -27.96 -4.96
N SER A 13 -0.73 -28.84 -4.09
CA SER A 13 -0.76 -28.62 -2.64
C SER A 13 0.05 -27.39 -2.20
N LYS A 14 1.20 -27.13 -2.86
CA LYS A 14 1.97 -25.90 -2.63
C LYS A 14 1.22 -24.64 -3.10
N ARG A 15 0.47 -24.70 -4.20
CA ARG A 15 -0.34 -23.59 -4.68
C ARG A 15 -1.49 -23.27 -3.73
N GLU A 16 -2.23 -24.27 -3.27
CA GLU A 16 -3.27 -24.11 -2.25
C GLU A 16 -2.68 -23.53 -0.95
N PHE A 17 -1.58 -24.05 -0.47
CA PHE A 17 -0.89 -23.57 0.72
C PHE A 17 -0.42 -22.11 0.57
N VAL A 18 0.14 -21.74 -0.58
CA VAL A 18 0.57 -20.36 -0.86
C VAL A 18 -0.64 -19.43 -0.92
N ASN A 19 -1.76 -19.85 -1.51
CA ASN A 19 -2.99 -19.07 -1.54
C ASN A 19 -3.57 -18.86 -0.13
N VAL A 20 -3.61 -19.91 0.70
CA VAL A 20 -4.08 -19.79 2.10
C VAL A 20 -3.19 -18.81 2.89
N LEU A 21 -1.87 -18.90 2.78
CA LEU A 21 -0.95 -17.96 3.43
C LEU A 21 -1.11 -16.53 2.91
N PHE A 22 -1.42 -16.38 1.63
CA PHE A 22 -1.71 -15.08 1.02
C PHE A 22 -2.98 -14.49 1.62
N GLU A 23 -4.07 -15.24 1.65
CA GLU A 23 -5.36 -14.81 2.20
C GLU A 23 -5.26 -14.48 3.70
N GLU A 24 -4.60 -15.34 4.50
CA GLU A 24 -4.33 -15.08 5.92
C GLU A 24 -3.57 -13.77 6.12
N ARG A 25 -2.54 -13.53 5.31
CA ARG A 25 -1.74 -12.30 5.42
C ARG A 25 -2.54 -11.05 5.05
N VAL A 26 -3.30 -11.10 3.97
CA VAL A 26 -4.19 -10.00 3.57
C VAL A 26 -5.22 -9.73 4.68
N PHE A 27 -5.81 -10.79 5.24
CA PHE A 27 -6.77 -10.66 6.33
C PHE A 27 -6.16 -9.98 7.57
N GLU A 28 -4.94 -10.34 7.98
CA GLU A 28 -4.23 -9.69 9.08
C GLU A 28 -3.97 -8.20 8.82
N LEU A 29 -3.52 -7.85 7.59
CA LEU A 29 -3.26 -6.47 7.20
C LEU A 29 -4.55 -5.64 7.23
N ILE A 30 -5.61 -6.16 6.64
CA ILE A 30 -6.93 -5.51 6.62
C ILE A 30 -7.49 -5.35 8.04
N GLY A 31 -7.39 -6.36 8.90
CA GLY A 31 -7.81 -6.28 10.29
C GLY A 31 -7.04 -5.22 11.09
N THR A 32 -5.73 -5.10 10.86
CA THR A 32 -4.89 -4.06 11.49
C THR A 32 -5.23 -2.67 10.97
N LEU A 33 -5.40 -2.52 9.66
CA LEU A 33 -5.83 -1.27 9.02
C LEU A 33 -7.18 -0.82 9.58
N GLN A 34 -8.16 -1.72 9.67
CA GLN A 34 -9.50 -1.42 10.15
C GLN A 34 -9.49 -0.92 11.60
N LYS A 35 -8.70 -1.55 12.47
CA LYS A 35 -8.55 -1.13 13.87
C LYS A 35 -8.08 0.31 14.02
N LEU A 36 -7.27 0.80 13.10
CA LEU A 36 -6.74 2.16 13.15
C LEU A 36 -7.57 3.15 12.33
N SER A 37 -7.91 2.82 11.09
CA SER A 37 -8.55 3.74 10.15
C SER A 37 -9.95 4.15 10.62
N LEU A 38 -10.77 3.22 11.12
CA LEU A 38 -12.13 3.54 11.58
C LEU A 38 -12.15 4.54 12.75
N PRO A 39 -11.36 4.37 13.84
CA PRO A 39 -11.29 5.38 14.90
C PRO A 39 -10.72 6.72 14.44
N LEU A 40 -9.76 6.75 13.51
CA LEU A 40 -9.27 8.00 12.92
C LEU A 40 -10.36 8.72 12.14
N GLU A 41 -11.15 7.99 11.32
CA GLU A 41 -12.30 8.56 10.59
C GLU A 41 -13.35 9.11 11.56
N GLN A 42 -13.74 8.36 12.59
CA GLN A 42 -14.68 8.79 13.62
C GLN A 42 -14.20 10.03 14.38
N ALA A 43 -12.91 10.14 14.61
CA ALA A 43 -12.29 11.31 15.21
C ALA A 43 -12.15 12.49 14.23
N GLY A 44 -12.51 12.35 12.95
CA GLY A 44 -12.36 13.39 11.94
C GLY A 44 -10.88 13.72 11.62
N VAL A 45 -9.97 12.74 11.75
CA VAL A 45 -8.56 12.89 11.37
C VAL A 45 -8.41 12.56 9.88
N PRO A 46 -8.02 13.52 9.03
CA PRO A 46 -7.78 13.27 7.63
C PRO A 46 -6.64 12.26 7.46
N HIS A 47 -6.92 11.16 6.77
CA HIS A 47 -5.93 10.13 6.50
C HIS A 47 -6.33 9.34 5.24
N GLU A 48 -5.36 8.64 4.65
CA GLU A 48 -5.62 7.71 3.56
C GLU A 48 -4.58 6.59 3.53
N LEU A 49 -5.01 5.41 3.15
CA LEU A 49 -4.14 4.28 2.86
C LEU A 49 -3.34 4.57 1.60
N VAL A 50 -2.03 4.34 1.66
CA VAL A 50 -1.10 4.50 0.55
C VAL A 50 -0.24 3.23 0.38
N GLY A 51 0.83 3.31 -0.38
CA GLY A 51 1.82 2.22 -0.44
C GLY A 51 1.35 0.99 -1.21
N GLY A 52 1.86 -0.17 -0.81
CA GLY A 52 1.59 -1.44 -1.49
C GLY A 52 0.17 -1.95 -1.29
N LEU A 53 -0.40 -1.75 -0.10
CA LEU A 53 -1.76 -2.20 0.20
C LEU A 53 -2.81 -1.37 -0.55
N ALA A 54 -2.56 -0.07 -0.80
CA ALA A 54 -3.40 0.74 -1.67
C ALA A 54 -3.37 0.24 -3.13
N VAL A 55 -2.17 -0.12 -3.64
CA VAL A 55 -2.05 -0.75 -4.97
C VAL A 55 -2.88 -2.03 -5.02
N PHE A 56 -2.72 -2.92 -4.03
CA PHE A 56 -3.46 -4.16 -3.94
C PHE A 56 -4.98 -3.92 -4.00
N LEU A 57 -5.53 -3.00 -3.19
CA LEU A 57 -6.96 -2.71 -3.20
C LEU A 57 -7.46 -2.18 -4.54
N HIS A 58 -6.73 -1.27 -5.17
CA HIS A 58 -7.13 -0.75 -6.49
C HIS A 58 -7.08 -1.80 -7.58
N VAL A 59 -6.01 -2.61 -7.62
CA VAL A 59 -5.84 -3.67 -8.62
C VAL A 59 -6.86 -4.77 -8.41
N GLU A 60 -7.08 -5.23 -7.16
CA GLU A 60 -8.08 -6.25 -6.83
C GLU A 60 -9.49 -5.86 -7.27
N ASN A 61 -9.84 -4.58 -7.15
CA ASN A 61 -11.14 -4.07 -7.59
C ASN A 61 -11.25 -3.89 -9.11
N ALA A 62 -10.13 -3.74 -9.83
CA ALA A 62 -10.11 -3.56 -11.29
C ALA A 62 -9.92 -4.89 -12.02
N ASP A 63 -8.85 -5.62 -11.69
CA ASP A 63 -8.52 -6.94 -12.24
C ASP A 63 -7.62 -7.70 -11.27
N SER A 64 -8.21 -8.62 -10.50
CA SER A 64 -7.52 -9.41 -9.47
C SER A 64 -6.38 -10.28 -10.00
N THR A 65 -6.34 -10.56 -11.31
CA THR A 65 -5.27 -11.37 -11.94
C THR A 65 -3.90 -10.71 -11.87
N HIS A 66 -3.86 -9.39 -11.69
CA HIS A 66 -2.63 -8.58 -11.57
C HIS A 66 -2.30 -8.16 -10.13
N SER A 67 -3.03 -8.69 -9.14
CA SER A 67 -2.79 -8.37 -7.73
C SER A 67 -1.44 -8.88 -7.24
N SER A 68 -0.74 -8.06 -6.48
CA SER A 68 0.55 -8.39 -5.87
C SER A 68 0.49 -8.21 -4.35
N LEU A 69 1.10 -9.17 -3.62
CA LEU A 69 1.12 -9.14 -2.16
C LEU A 69 2.04 -8.02 -1.64
N THR A 70 1.54 -7.32 -0.63
CA THR A 70 2.32 -6.39 0.20
C THR A 70 2.52 -6.96 1.60
N ARG A 71 3.51 -6.44 2.33
CA ARG A 71 3.80 -6.83 3.71
C ARG A 71 3.57 -5.71 4.72
N ASP A 72 3.44 -4.49 4.23
CA ASP A 72 3.44 -3.29 5.03
C ASP A 72 2.10 -2.55 4.87
N ILE A 73 1.67 -1.87 5.92
CA ILE A 73 0.57 -0.90 5.89
C ILE A 73 1.21 0.48 5.95
N ASP A 74 0.93 1.30 4.94
CA ASP A 74 1.38 2.68 4.87
C ASP A 74 0.15 3.59 4.92
N ILE A 75 0.06 4.51 5.89
CA ILE A 75 -1.01 5.50 6.04
C ILE A 75 -0.43 6.89 5.90
N MET A 76 -1.03 7.72 5.07
CA MET A 76 -0.68 9.12 4.93
C MET A 76 -1.58 9.99 5.80
N ILE A 77 -0.97 10.90 6.56
CA ILE A 77 -1.59 11.87 7.44
C ILE A 77 -0.96 13.26 7.23
N ARG A 78 -1.51 14.30 7.83
CA ARG A 78 -0.79 15.58 7.93
C ARG A 78 0.17 15.53 9.11
N ARG A 79 1.31 16.20 9.00
CA ARG A 79 2.30 16.25 10.09
C ARG A 79 1.70 16.79 11.39
N ASP A 80 0.87 17.80 11.29
CA ASP A 80 0.21 18.43 12.45
C ASP A 80 -0.76 17.49 13.17
N ASP A 81 -1.30 16.49 12.48
CA ASP A 81 -2.21 15.51 13.07
C ASP A 81 -1.47 14.36 13.80
N LEU A 82 -0.13 14.24 13.67
CA LEU A 82 0.65 13.14 14.27
C LEU A 82 0.40 12.96 15.78
N PRO A 83 0.41 14.00 16.64
CA PRO A 83 0.16 13.81 18.08
C PRO A 83 -1.23 13.22 18.36
N ARG A 84 -2.22 13.62 17.59
CA ARG A 84 -3.60 13.13 17.72
C ARG A 84 -3.72 11.68 17.24
N VAL A 85 -3.08 11.34 16.12
CA VAL A 85 -3.01 9.96 15.59
C VAL A 85 -2.35 9.04 16.61
N VAL A 86 -1.21 9.45 17.19
CA VAL A 86 -0.50 8.68 18.22
C VAL A 86 -1.40 8.45 19.44
N SER A 87 -2.06 9.49 19.95
CA SER A 87 -2.96 9.37 21.11
C SER A 87 -4.10 8.38 20.87
N ILE A 88 -4.71 8.42 19.69
CA ILE A 88 -5.78 7.46 19.31
C ILE A 88 -5.20 6.04 19.18
N ALA A 89 -4.09 5.90 18.51
CA ALA A 89 -3.45 4.60 18.28
C ALA A 89 -3.03 3.91 19.60
N GLU A 90 -2.49 4.66 20.56
CA GLU A 90 -2.09 4.14 21.88
C GLU A 90 -3.29 3.59 22.68
N GLN A 91 -4.44 4.24 22.60
CA GLN A 91 -5.69 3.76 23.22
C GLN A 91 -6.18 2.44 22.59
N LEU A 92 -5.76 2.14 21.36
CA LEU A 92 -6.09 0.91 20.63
C LEU A 92 -5.02 -0.20 20.82
N GLY A 93 -3.99 0.06 21.65
CA GLY A 93 -2.91 -0.88 21.90
C GLY A 93 -1.75 -0.83 20.91
N PHE A 94 -1.68 0.19 20.06
CA PHE A 94 -0.49 0.47 19.28
C PHE A 94 0.55 1.19 20.13
N ARG A 95 1.82 1.09 19.72
CA ARG A 95 2.93 1.87 20.29
C ARG A 95 3.60 2.67 19.19
N TYR A 96 3.71 3.97 19.40
CA TYR A 96 4.44 4.84 18.48
C TYR A 96 5.96 4.63 18.61
N ARG A 97 6.63 4.64 17.48
CA ARG A 97 8.09 4.60 17.37
C ARG A 97 8.56 5.45 16.21
N HIS A 98 9.53 6.32 16.49
CA HIS A 98 10.31 7.00 15.46
C HIS A 98 11.70 6.34 15.38
N SER A 99 12.11 5.89 14.20
CA SER A 99 13.41 5.24 14.01
C SER A 99 13.88 5.40 12.57
N ALA A 100 15.15 5.77 12.40
CA ALA A 100 15.78 5.96 11.09
C ALA A 100 14.99 6.90 10.14
N GLY A 101 14.38 7.96 10.69
CA GLY A 101 13.58 8.91 9.92
C GLY A 101 12.19 8.40 9.51
N LEU A 102 11.74 7.28 10.06
CA LEU A 102 10.42 6.71 9.82
C LEU A 102 9.58 6.76 11.08
N ASP A 103 8.36 7.22 10.95
CA ASP A 103 7.33 7.22 11.97
C ASP A 103 6.46 5.96 11.78
N MET A 104 6.24 5.19 12.84
CA MET A 104 5.51 3.94 12.76
C MET A 104 4.69 3.65 14.03
N LEU A 105 3.60 2.92 13.86
CA LEU A 105 2.78 2.39 14.91
C LEU A 105 2.95 0.86 14.94
N LEU A 106 3.41 0.32 16.06
CA LEU A 106 3.62 -1.10 16.28
C LEU A 106 2.42 -1.68 17.03
N TYR A 107 1.84 -2.77 16.50
CA TYR A 107 0.72 -3.45 17.12
C TYR A 107 1.14 -4.82 17.70
N GLY A 108 0.65 -5.14 18.91
CA GLY A 108 0.89 -6.40 19.58
C GLY A 108 2.17 -6.45 20.45
N GLU A 109 2.37 -7.58 21.11
CA GLU A 109 3.49 -7.79 22.06
C GLU A 109 4.85 -7.94 21.36
N SER A 110 4.86 -8.44 20.13
CA SER A 110 6.10 -8.54 19.38
C SER A 110 6.50 -7.16 18.88
N ASN A 111 7.67 -6.67 19.25
CA ASN A 111 8.31 -5.48 18.66
C ASN A 111 8.69 -5.69 17.18
N SER A 112 8.01 -6.61 16.51
CA SER A 112 8.27 -6.96 15.13
C SER A 112 7.77 -5.85 14.22
N ALA A 113 8.67 -5.28 13.44
CA ALA A 113 8.33 -4.35 12.36
C ALA A 113 7.44 -4.98 11.27
N ARG A 114 7.17 -6.29 11.34
CA ARG A 114 6.37 -7.02 10.35
C ARG A 114 4.90 -6.61 10.30
N ASN A 115 4.35 -6.07 11.39
CA ASN A 115 2.97 -5.59 11.50
C ASN A 115 2.92 -4.10 11.83
N ALA A 116 3.97 -3.36 11.48
CA ALA A 116 4.01 -1.93 11.66
C ALA A 116 3.10 -1.23 10.65
N VAL A 117 2.40 -0.22 11.11
CA VAL A 117 1.77 0.78 10.26
C VAL A 117 2.76 1.94 10.13
N HIS A 118 3.25 2.18 8.92
CA HIS A 118 4.13 3.31 8.64
C HIS A 118 3.29 4.58 8.44
N LEU A 119 3.72 5.67 9.03
CA LEU A 119 3.09 6.97 8.86
C LEU A 119 3.90 7.80 7.86
N LEU A 120 3.25 8.18 6.76
CA LEU A 120 3.78 9.10 5.78
C LEU A 120 3.08 10.46 5.92
N PHE A 121 3.68 11.50 5.39
CA PHE A 121 3.15 12.85 5.57
C PHE A 121 2.87 13.51 4.23
N ALA A 122 1.66 14.06 4.10
CA ALA A 122 1.26 14.86 2.96
C ALA A 122 2.16 16.10 2.84
N GLY A 123 2.58 16.43 1.63
CA GLY A 123 3.47 17.56 1.36
C GLY A 123 4.94 17.30 1.66
N GLU A 124 5.32 16.13 2.16
CA GLU A 124 6.71 15.79 2.49
C GLU A 124 7.29 14.71 1.56
N ARG A 125 8.61 14.61 1.54
CA ARG A 125 9.36 13.53 0.89
C ARG A 125 9.91 12.59 1.96
N VAL A 126 9.78 11.27 1.79
CA VAL A 126 10.43 10.29 2.68
C VAL A 126 11.95 10.29 2.47
N LYS A 127 12.38 10.48 1.22
CA LYS A 127 13.80 10.57 0.85
C LYS A 127 14.04 11.78 -0.05
N GLN A 128 15.17 12.42 0.10
CA GLN A 128 15.57 13.54 -0.78
C GLN A 128 15.67 13.15 -2.27
N THR A 129 15.88 11.87 -2.55
CA THR A 129 15.94 11.33 -3.92
C THR A 129 14.58 11.18 -4.60
N GLN A 130 13.46 11.33 -3.89
CA GLN A 130 12.15 11.37 -4.50
C GLN A 130 11.96 12.64 -5.32
N LEU A 131 11.40 12.53 -6.52
CA LEU A 131 11.17 13.67 -7.41
C LEU A 131 10.15 14.64 -6.84
N GLU A 132 9.02 14.09 -6.37
CA GLU A 132 7.90 14.88 -5.88
C GLU A 132 7.64 14.61 -4.39
N ALA A 133 7.12 15.61 -3.69
CA ALA A 133 6.54 15.43 -2.37
C ALA A 133 5.23 14.62 -2.47
N HIS A 134 4.82 14.03 -1.36
CA HIS A 134 3.53 13.35 -1.31
C HIS A 134 2.39 14.33 -1.57
N PRO A 135 1.32 13.89 -2.25
CA PRO A 135 0.16 14.73 -2.54
C PRO A 135 -0.61 15.12 -1.28
N ALA A 136 -1.56 16.04 -1.43
CA ALA A 136 -2.51 16.34 -0.37
C ALA A 136 -3.48 15.18 -0.18
N ILE A 137 -3.96 14.99 1.07
CA ILE A 137 -4.92 13.93 1.41
C ILE A 137 -6.27 14.22 0.74
N ARG A 138 -6.70 13.35 -0.16
CA ARG A 138 -7.95 13.43 -0.93
C ARG A 138 -8.51 12.03 -1.18
N PRO A 139 -8.84 11.26 -0.12
CA PRO A 139 -9.14 9.85 -0.27
C PRO A 139 -10.37 9.58 -1.13
N VAL A 140 -10.32 8.45 -1.81
CA VAL A 140 -11.49 7.76 -2.37
C VAL A 140 -11.83 6.56 -1.50
N ARG A 141 -13.05 6.04 -1.62
CA ARG A 141 -13.39 4.77 -0.96
C ARG A 141 -13.06 3.61 -1.91
N ALA A 142 -12.32 2.64 -1.41
CA ALA A 142 -12.10 1.37 -2.07
C ALA A 142 -12.32 0.25 -1.08
N GLY A 143 -13.05 -0.78 -1.51
CA GLY A 143 -13.51 -1.87 -0.65
C GLY A 143 -12.83 -3.19 -0.95
N LEU A 144 -12.80 -4.06 0.06
CA LEU A 144 -12.45 -5.46 -0.06
C LEU A 144 -13.36 -6.27 0.86
N HIS A 145 -14.00 -7.32 0.32
CA HIS A 145 -14.90 -8.22 1.08
C HIS A 145 -16.00 -7.49 1.87
N GLY A 146 -16.57 -6.42 1.29
CA GLY A 146 -17.65 -5.64 1.92
C GLY A 146 -17.19 -4.62 2.97
N GLN A 147 -15.90 -4.35 3.06
CA GLN A 147 -15.32 -3.33 3.93
C GLN A 147 -14.70 -2.22 3.07
N ASP A 148 -15.05 -0.96 3.34
CA ASP A 148 -14.54 0.20 2.63
C ASP A 148 -13.47 0.92 3.45
N PHE A 149 -12.42 1.35 2.77
CA PHE A 149 -11.31 2.11 3.33
C PHE A 149 -11.14 3.45 2.60
N LEU A 150 -10.57 4.41 3.30
CA LEU A 150 -10.08 5.65 2.70
C LEU A 150 -8.73 5.39 2.05
N VAL A 151 -8.68 5.43 0.72
CA VAL A 151 -7.51 5.06 -0.08
C VAL A 151 -7.09 6.22 -0.95
N VAL A 152 -5.81 6.43 -1.13
CA VAL A 152 -5.25 7.42 -2.05
C VAL A 152 -5.80 7.21 -3.47
N PRO A 153 -6.19 8.27 -4.21
CA PRO A 153 -6.60 8.14 -5.60
C PRO A 153 -5.50 7.52 -6.47
N VAL A 154 -5.89 6.76 -7.50
CA VAL A 154 -4.94 6.09 -8.41
C VAL A 154 -3.91 7.06 -8.99
N ALA A 155 -4.33 8.25 -9.43
CA ALA A 155 -3.40 9.24 -10.00
C ALA A 155 -2.30 9.66 -9.01
N ASP A 156 -2.68 9.92 -7.75
CA ASP A 156 -1.75 10.29 -6.69
C ASP A 156 -0.84 9.10 -6.30
N LEU A 157 -1.38 7.88 -6.29
CA LEU A 157 -0.60 6.67 -6.04
C LEU A 157 0.44 6.41 -7.13
N VAL A 158 0.07 6.58 -8.41
CA VAL A 158 0.99 6.48 -9.55
C VAL A 158 2.10 7.52 -9.43
N LEU A 159 1.77 8.78 -9.13
CA LEU A 159 2.74 9.85 -8.88
C LEU A 159 3.74 9.45 -7.78
N MET A 160 3.23 8.97 -6.63
CA MET A 160 4.08 8.56 -5.49
C MET A 160 5.02 7.41 -5.88
N LYS A 161 4.54 6.41 -6.61
CA LYS A 161 5.32 5.24 -7.06
C LYS A 161 6.38 5.62 -8.08
N LEU A 162 6.03 6.43 -9.07
CA LEU A 162 6.99 6.92 -10.07
C LEU A 162 8.01 7.88 -9.45
N SER A 163 7.62 8.67 -8.44
CA SER A 163 8.53 9.58 -7.73
C SER A 163 9.59 8.81 -6.94
N SER A 164 9.22 7.76 -6.20
CA SER A 164 10.16 6.97 -5.41
C SER A 164 10.96 5.95 -6.24
N TYR A 165 10.40 5.41 -7.30
CA TYR A 165 11.01 4.61 -8.38
C TYR A 165 11.88 3.43 -7.93
N ARG A 166 11.56 2.79 -6.79
CA ARG A 166 12.24 1.57 -6.32
C ARG A 166 11.80 0.36 -7.17
N ASP A 167 12.54 -0.74 -7.13
CA ASP A 167 12.17 -1.96 -7.86
C ASP A 167 10.74 -2.43 -7.57
N LYS A 168 10.35 -2.43 -6.30
CA LYS A 168 8.97 -2.76 -5.91
C LYS A 168 7.94 -1.76 -6.46
N ASP A 169 8.29 -0.49 -6.61
CA ASP A 169 7.37 0.52 -7.14
C ASP A 169 7.17 0.32 -8.65
N ARG A 170 8.20 -0.10 -9.38
CA ARG A 170 8.09 -0.48 -10.80
C ARG A 170 7.17 -1.68 -11.00
N VAL A 171 7.27 -2.71 -10.14
CA VAL A 171 6.35 -3.86 -10.16
C VAL A 171 4.90 -3.41 -9.89
N HIS A 172 4.69 -2.52 -8.92
CA HIS A 172 3.36 -1.96 -8.63
C HIS A 172 2.80 -1.16 -9.83
N ILE A 173 3.62 -0.34 -10.49
CA ILE A 173 3.19 0.40 -11.69
C ILE A 173 2.78 -0.56 -12.81
N ARG A 174 3.55 -1.65 -13.07
CA ARG A 174 3.17 -2.66 -14.05
C ARG A 174 1.82 -3.31 -13.72
N GLY A 175 1.59 -3.70 -12.48
CA GLY A 175 0.31 -4.27 -12.06
C GLY A 175 -0.86 -3.30 -12.24
N MET A 176 -0.69 -2.03 -11.89
CA MET A 176 -1.72 -1.00 -12.11
C MET A 176 -1.95 -0.72 -13.61
N ASP A 177 -0.91 -0.72 -14.42
CA ASP A 177 -1.01 -0.49 -15.87
C ASP A 177 -1.72 -1.67 -16.57
N ALA A 178 -1.33 -2.91 -16.25
CA ALA A 178 -1.96 -4.13 -16.74
C ALA A 178 -3.43 -4.24 -16.34
N ALA A 179 -3.80 -3.79 -15.14
CA ALA A 179 -5.20 -3.70 -14.68
C ALA A 179 -5.98 -2.52 -15.29
N GLY A 180 -5.38 -1.74 -16.21
CA GLY A 180 -6.04 -0.62 -16.89
C GLY A 180 -6.26 0.62 -16.01
N LEU A 181 -5.62 0.70 -14.84
CA LEU A 181 -5.78 1.81 -13.91
C LEU A 181 -5.01 3.08 -14.33
N ILE A 182 -3.92 2.93 -15.09
CA ILE A 182 -3.14 4.07 -15.61
C ILE A 182 -3.75 4.54 -16.93
N THR A 183 -4.86 5.26 -16.80
CA THR A 183 -5.57 5.83 -17.95
C THR A 183 -4.80 6.99 -18.59
N GLN A 184 -5.18 7.37 -19.80
CA GLN A 184 -4.63 8.56 -20.48
C GLN A 184 -4.73 9.83 -19.63
N ALA A 185 -5.82 10.00 -18.87
CA ALA A 185 -5.99 11.14 -17.96
C ALA A 185 -4.97 11.12 -16.81
N VAL A 186 -4.70 9.95 -16.22
CA VAL A 186 -3.66 9.77 -15.20
C VAL A 186 -2.28 10.11 -15.78
N GLU A 187 -1.97 9.60 -16.97
CA GLU A 187 -0.68 9.85 -17.63
C GLU A 187 -0.48 11.32 -17.98
N GLN A 188 -1.52 12.00 -18.47
CA GLN A 188 -1.46 13.43 -18.80
C GLN A 188 -1.24 14.33 -17.56
N ALA A 189 -1.68 13.90 -16.39
CA ALA A 189 -1.47 14.62 -15.12
C ALA A 189 -0.02 14.54 -14.60
N LEU A 190 0.79 13.60 -15.11
CA LEU A 190 2.20 13.45 -14.72
C LEU A 190 3.06 14.55 -15.39
N ASN A 191 4.11 14.98 -14.69
CA ASN A 191 5.15 15.81 -15.30
C ASN A 191 6.00 15.00 -16.30
N GLU A 192 6.86 15.66 -17.05
CA GLU A 192 7.68 15.05 -18.11
C GLU A 192 8.56 13.92 -17.58
N GLU A 193 9.25 14.14 -16.47
CA GLU A 193 10.15 13.15 -15.87
C GLU A 193 9.40 11.89 -15.40
N LEU A 194 8.23 12.05 -14.79
CA LEU A 194 7.42 10.91 -14.35
C LEU A 194 6.83 10.14 -15.54
N ARG A 195 6.45 10.85 -16.63
CA ARG A 195 6.05 10.20 -17.88
C ARG A 195 7.20 9.42 -18.52
N PHE A 196 8.40 9.97 -18.51
CA PHE A 196 9.59 9.26 -18.97
C PHE A 196 9.82 7.96 -18.19
N ARG A 197 9.73 8.00 -16.85
CA ARG A 197 9.82 6.81 -16.00
C ARG A 197 8.74 5.78 -16.28
N LEU A 198 7.52 6.22 -16.53
CA LEU A 198 6.42 5.33 -16.92
C LEU A 198 6.70 4.65 -18.25
N GLY A 199 7.14 5.41 -19.26
CA GLY A 199 7.54 4.87 -20.57
C GLY A 199 8.65 3.82 -20.44
N HIS A 200 9.69 4.13 -19.67
CA HIS A 200 10.80 3.19 -19.42
C HIS A 200 10.34 1.87 -18.74
N ILE A 201 9.37 1.93 -17.82
CA ILE A 201 8.80 0.72 -17.21
C ILE A 201 8.10 -0.13 -18.27
N ARG A 202 7.34 0.47 -19.18
CA ARG A 202 6.62 -0.21 -20.27
C ARG A 202 7.54 -0.83 -21.31
N GLU A 203 8.70 -0.23 -21.56
CA GLU A 203 9.71 -0.73 -22.54
C GLU A 203 10.57 -1.88 -22.02
N THR A 204 10.66 -2.05 -20.70
CA THR A 204 11.53 -3.03 -20.03
C THR A 204 10.83 -4.31 -19.61
N GLU A 205 9.70 -4.65 -20.25
CA GLU A 205 9.00 -5.94 -20.09
C GLU A 205 9.71 -7.11 -20.75
#